data_e291ed44204b942a9e4bd1ac0e41128b
#
_entry.id   e291ed44204b942a9e4bd1ac0e41128b
#
_cell.length_a   1.000
_cell.length_b   1.000
_cell.length_c   1.000
_cell.angle_alpha   90.00
_cell.angle_beta   90.00
_cell.angle_gamma   90.00
#
_symmetry.space_group_name_H-M   'P 1'
#
loop_
_entity.id
_entity.type
_entity.pdbx_description
1 polymer ?
#
loop_
_entity_poly.entity_id
_entity_poly.type
_entity_poly.pdbx_seq_one_letter_code
_entity_poly.pdbx_strand_id
1 'polypeptide(L)'
;MSNRMLRCVATLSALVVPIAFGLNPMLAAASAGSATTLVATGLQQPRGLTFGPDGALYVAEGGLGGAMQTTAAQCQQVPPPVGPYTGAFTARISKVDPSTGTRVTVASGLPSSMTSPTIGGLISGVADVKFIGDALYALEAAAGCSHGLAGTHNSILRVNPDGSTTDIANLSAFLLANPVAHPEPADFEPDGTWYSMAAVRGQLYAVEPNHGEVDVIDPATGAIRRLIDVSAHFGHIVPTSVTYHGNFYLGNLNVFDPGANGHAGVHKITPSGNIELVASGLTAVTGVAFHHGTLFALEAFTGFFAPAPFVAHTGTVVRLNDRGTWDVVASGLSFPTAMTFGPDGNLYVSNFGFGFPSGAGQVVKITLSNS
;
A
#
# COMPACT_ATOMS: atom_id res chain seq x y z
N MET A 1 34.56 -1.89 -34.61
CA MET A 1 33.98 -2.70 -35.69
C MET A 1 32.81 -3.39 -35.09
N SER A 2 31.69 -3.14 -35.38
CA SER A 2 30.68 -2.81 -36.34
C SER A 2 29.34 -2.75 -35.64
N ASN A 3 28.69 -1.61 -35.74
CA ASN A 3 27.29 -1.31 -35.53
C ASN A 3 26.32 -2.42 -36.00
N ARG A 4 25.24 -2.64 -35.22
CA ARG A 4 23.89 -2.78 -35.76
C ARG A 4 22.85 -2.36 -34.75
N MET A 5 22.48 -1.07 -34.78
CA MET A 5 21.15 -0.60 -34.38
C MET A 5 20.13 -1.15 -35.37
N LEU A 6 19.09 -1.78 -34.91
CA LEU A 6 17.90 -2.07 -35.73
C LEU A 6 16.72 -1.28 -35.19
N ARG A 7 16.34 -0.25 -35.93
CA ARG A 7 15.08 0.49 -35.79
C ARG A 7 13.96 -0.42 -36.27
N CYS A 8 12.93 -0.66 -35.47
CA CYS A 8 11.61 -1.09 -35.94
C CYS A 8 10.61 -0.01 -35.59
N VAL A 9 10.30 0.83 -36.60
CA VAL A 9 9.08 1.64 -36.61
C VAL A 9 8.00 0.76 -37.23
N ALA A 10 7.00 0.40 -36.46
CA ALA A 10 5.80 -0.26 -36.96
C ALA A 10 4.61 0.69 -36.85
N THR A 11 4.15 1.16 -38.00
CA THR A 11 2.87 1.87 -38.19
C THR A 11 1.73 0.89 -37.97
N LEU A 12 0.89 1.13 -36.96
CA LEU A 12 -0.35 0.36 -36.75
C LEU A 12 -1.51 1.04 -37.46
N SER A 13 -1.98 0.42 -38.54
CA SER A 13 -3.29 0.72 -39.15
C SER A 13 -4.38 -0.02 -38.38
N ALA A 14 -5.37 0.71 -37.90
CA ALA A 14 -6.50 0.18 -37.15
C ALA A 14 -7.42 -0.62 -38.10
N LEU A 15 -7.57 -1.93 -37.84
CA LEU A 15 -8.62 -2.74 -38.39
C LEU A 15 -9.61 -3.04 -37.27
N VAL A 16 -10.80 -2.47 -37.35
CA VAL A 16 -11.92 -2.77 -36.44
C VAL A 16 -12.59 -4.06 -36.94
N VAL A 17 -12.44 -5.14 -36.20
CA VAL A 17 -13.22 -6.37 -36.40
C VAL A 17 -14.18 -6.51 -35.23
N PRO A 18 -15.49 -6.64 -35.45
CA PRO A 18 -16.43 -6.89 -34.36
C PRO A 18 -16.32 -8.36 -33.91
N ILE A 19 -15.83 -8.60 -32.72
CA ILE A 19 -15.85 -9.92 -32.10
C ILE A 19 -17.15 -10.05 -31.32
N ALA A 20 -18.03 -10.94 -31.81
CA ALA A 20 -19.21 -11.36 -31.07
C ALA A 20 -18.77 -12.21 -29.86
N PHE A 21 -19.02 -11.71 -28.65
CA PHE A 21 -18.83 -12.47 -27.43
C PHE A 21 -19.91 -13.54 -27.29
N GLY A 22 -19.55 -14.78 -27.57
CA GLY A 22 -20.28 -15.94 -27.08
C GLY A 22 -20.07 -16.07 -25.57
N LEU A 23 -21.08 -15.77 -24.76
CA LEU A 23 -21.13 -16.02 -23.33
C LEU A 23 -21.22 -17.54 -23.10
N ASN A 24 -20.08 -18.18 -22.82
CA ASN A 24 -20.10 -19.47 -22.12
C ASN A 24 -19.97 -19.14 -20.62
N PRO A 25 -20.99 -19.39 -19.79
CA PRO A 25 -20.82 -19.32 -18.35
C PRO A 25 -20.07 -20.58 -17.89
N MET A 26 -18.75 -20.51 -17.75
CA MET A 26 -18.08 -21.40 -16.81
C MET A 26 -18.55 -20.99 -15.41
N LEU A 27 -19.52 -21.71 -14.89
CA LEU A 27 -19.84 -21.73 -13.47
C LEU A 27 -18.59 -22.26 -12.73
N ALA A 28 -17.72 -21.36 -12.31
CA ALA A 28 -16.79 -21.65 -11.23
C ALA A 28 -17.67 -21.98 -10.02
N ALA A 29 -17.48 -23.17 -9.44
CA ALA A 29 -18.15 -23.56 -8.21
C ALA A 29 -17.86 -22.48 -7.16
N ALA A 30 -18.88 -21.70 -6.82
CA ALA A 30 -18.82 -20.78 -5.68
C ALA A 30 -18.63 -21.67 -4.45
N SER A 31 -17.40 -21.69 -3.89
CA SER A 31 -17.24 -22.00 -2.47
C SER A 31 -18.20 -21.08 -1.72
N ALA A 32 -18.80 -21.52 -0.62
CA ALA A 32 -19.73 -20.72 0.19
C ALA A 32 -19.06 -19.38 0.48
N GLY A 33 -19.34 -18.39 -0.38
CA GLY A 33 -18.55 -17.17 -0.47
C GLY A 33 -18.83 -16.25 0.68
N SER A 34 -17.78 -15.76 1.28
CA SER A 34 -17.85 -14.64 2.21
C SER A 34 -18.62 -13.49 1.58
N ALA A 35 -19.67 -13.00 2.26
CA ALA A 35 -20.44 -11.87 1.76
C ALA A 35 -19.61 -10.59 1.84
N THR A 36 -19.46 -9.89 0.72
CA THR A 36 -18.83 -8.57 0.70
C THR A 36 -19.92 -7.51 0.72
N THR A 37 -19.87 -6.60 1.69
CA THR A 37 -20.83 -5.50 1.84
C THR A 37 -20.10 -4.15 1.84
N LEU A 38 -20.72 -3.15 1.23
CA LEU A 38 -20.21 -1.78 1.22
C LEU A 38 -20.43 -1.13 2.58
N VAL A 39 -19.35 -0.53 3.14
CA VAL A 39 -19.39 0.19 4.42
C VAL A 39 -19.39 1.71 4.18
N ALA A 40 -18.46 2.20 3.36
CA ALA A 40 -18.34 3.63 3.09
C ALA A 40 -17.87 3.88 1.65
N THR A 41 -18.23 5.04 1.11
CA THR A 41 -17.83 5.52 -0.23
C THR A 41 -17.30 6.96 -0.17
N GLY A 42 -16.85 7.48 -1.31
CA GLY A 42 -16.43 8.87 -1.42
C GLY A 42 -15.04 9.13 -0.83
N LEU A 43 -14.25 8.08 -0.60
CA LEU A 43 -12.86 8.17 -0.14
C LEU A 43 -11.93 8.55 -1.29
N GLN A 44 -10.85 9.27 -0.97
CA GLN A 44 -9.84 9.73 -1.92
C GLN A 44 -8.59 8.85 -1.83
N GLN A 45 -8.53 7.81 -2.69
CA GLN A 45 -7.40 6.87 -2.70
C GLN A 45 -7.18 6.27 -1.28
N PRO A 46 -8.15 5.51 -0.71
CA PRO A 46 -8.03 4.96 0.64
C PRO A 46 -6.81 4.04 0.74
N ARG A 47 -6.11 4.13 1.86
CA ARG A 47 -4.88 3.41 2.19
C ARG A 47 -5.09 2.60 3.47
N GLY A 48 -4.13 2.60 4.37
CA GLY A 48 -4.21 1.93 5.65
C GLY A 48 -5.45 2.28 6.46
N LEU A 49 -5.96 1.33 7.23
CA LEU A 49 -7.13 1.51 8.07
C LEU A 49 -6.97 0.77 9.39
N THR A 50 -7.62 1.29 10.43
CA THR A 50 -7.59 0.71 11.78
C THR A 50 -8.84 1.08 12.57
N PHE A 51 -9.26 0.21 13.47
CA PHE A 51 -10.30 0.55 14.44
C PHE A 51 -9.72 1.35 15.60
N GLY A 52 -10.41 2.43 15.95
CA GLY A 52 -10.09 3.21 17.13
C GLY A 52 -10.68 2.62 18.41
N PRO A 53 -10.25 3.10 19.59
CA PRO A 53 -10.79 2.69 20.89
C PRO A 53 -12.27 3.04 21.04
N ASP A 54 -12.79 3.96 20.24
CA ASP A 54 -14.20 4.36 20.17
C ASP A 54 -15.06 3.45 19.25
N GLY A 55 -14.46 2.39 18.69
CA GLY A 55 -15.11 1.44 17.78
C GLY A 55 -15.35 1.94 16.37
N ALA A 56 -14.95 3.17 16.05
CA ALA A 56 -15.00 3.70 14.68
C ALA A 56 -13.80 3.24 13.87
N LEU A 57 -13.95 3.23 12.53
CA LEU A 57 -12.89 2.90 11.61
C LEU A 57 -12.19 4.19 11.12
N TYR A 58 -10.88 4.26 11.30
CA TYR A 58 -10.05 5.35 10.81
C TYR A 58 -9.35 4.92 9.54
N VAL A 59 -9.43 5.76 8.49
CA VAL A 59 -8.93 5.46 7.15
C VAL A 59 -7.96 6.56 6.72
N ALA A 60 -6.75 6.17 6.37
CA ALA A 60 -5.80 7.02 5.69
C ALA A 60 -6.22 7.21 4.23
N GLU A 61 -6.15 8.43 3.72
CA GLU A 61 -6.48 8.74 2.33
C GLU A 61 -5.31 9.45 1.65
N GLY A 62 -4.89 8.94 0.48
CA GLY A 62 -3.78 9.49 -0.31
C GLY A 62 -4.06 10.89 -0.88
N GLY A 63 -5.33 11.31 -0.95
CA GLY A 63 -5.71 12.62 -1.48
C GLY A 63 -5.91 12.64 -2.98
N LEU A 64 -5.51 13.75 -3.63
CA LEU A 64 -5.76 14.04 -5.04
C LEU A 64 -4.46 14.23 -5.85
N GLY A 65 -3.28 14.10 -5.22
CA GLY A 65 -2.05 14.60 -5.81
C GLY A 65 -2.09 16.13 -5.97
N GLY A 66 -1.37 16.63 -6.94
CA GLY A 66 -1.38 18.07 -7.24
C GLY A 66 -0.42 18.47 -8.35
N ALA A 67 -0.21 19.78 -8.51
CA ALA A 67 0.60 20.34 -9.59
C ALA A 67 1.86 21.09 -9.12
N MET A 68 2.14 21.12 -7.80
CA MET A 68 3.38 21.69 -7.28
C MET A 68 4.56 20.82 -7.74
N GLN A 69 5.65 21.45 -8.11
CA GLN A 69 6.81 20.77 -8.65
C GLN A 69 8.09 21.33 -8.04
N THR A 70 9.09 20.48 -7.99
CA THR A 70 10.48 20.85 -7.74
C THR A 70 11.34 20.48 -8.96
N THR A 71 12.58 20.91 -8.95
CA THR A 71 13.51 20.70 -10.06
C THR A 71 14.75 19.95 -9.59
N ALA A 72 15.49 19.37 -10.54
CA ALA A 72 16.77 18.71 -10.24
C ALA A 72 17.84 19.66 -9.66
N ALA A 73 17.67 20.99 -9.82
CA ALA A 73 18.53 21.98 -9.16
C ALA A 73 18.21 22.17 -7.67
N GLN A 74 17.00 21.79 -7.24
CA GLN A 74 16.57 21.90 -5.84
C GLN A 74 16.86 20.61 -5.05
N CYS A 75 16.64 19.45 -5.67
CA CYS A 75 16.90 18.14 -5.07
C CYS A 75 16.97 17.04 -6.12
N GLN A 76 17.47 15.88 -5.74
CA GLN A 76 17.37 14.69 -6.57
C GLN A 76 15.90 14.35 -6.81
N GLN A 77 15.56 14.06 -8.05
CA GLN A 77 14.20 13.69 -8.46
C GLN A 77 14.08 12.18 -8.60
N VAL A 78 12.86 11.67 -8.44
CA VAL A 78 12.52 10.29 -8.82
C VAL A 78 12.74 10.12 -10.32
N PRO A 79 13.46 9.07 -10.77
CA PRO A 79 13.79 8.89 -12.17
C PRO A 79 12.57 8.56 -13.05
N PRO A 80 12.57 8.93 -14.33
CA PRO A 80 11.60 8.43 -15.30
C PRO A 80 11.69 6.89 -15.47
N PRO A 81 10.57 6.19 -15.74
CA PRO A 81 9.23 6.69 -16.05
C PRO A 81 8.38 7.01 -14.82
N VAL A 82 8.81 6.68 -13.61
CA VAL A 82 8.06 6.85 -12.36
C VAL A 82 7.91 8.31 -12.00
N GLY A 83 9.01 9.04 -11.97
CA GLY A 83 9.05 10.48 -11.75
C GLY A 83 9.16 11.32 -13.03
N PRO A 84 9.32 12.63 -12.88
CA PRO A 84 9.28 13.40 -11.62
C PRO A 84 7.86 13.46 -11.03
N TYR A 85 7.77 13.53 -9.70
CA TYR A 85 6.48 13.65 -9.02
C TYR A 85 6.00 15.10 -8.97
N THR A 86 4.67 15.22 -8.84
CA THR A 86 4.01 16.49 -8.52
C THR A 86 3.23 16.35 -7.23
N GLY A 87 3.05 17.44 -6.47
CA GLY A 87 2.45 17.39 -5.16
C GLY A 87 1.42 18.49 -4.87
N ALA A 88 0.70 18.32 -3.78
CA ALA A 88 -0.18 19.30 -3.14
C ALA A 88 -0.43 18.89 -1.68
N PHE A 89 -1.30 19.62 -0.97
CA PHE A 89 -1.73 19.32 0.40
C PHE A 89 -3.20 18.87 0.40
N THR A 90 -3.47 17.69 -0.14
CA THR A 90 -4.84 17.17 -0.37
C THR A 90 -5.13 15.86 0.35
N ALA A 91 -4.13 15.23 0.96
CA ALA A 91 -4.32 14.02 1.75
C ALA A 91 -5.05 14.33 3.07
N ARG A 92 -5.70 13.31 3.62
CA ARG A 92 -6.51 13.44 4.83
C ARG A 92 -6.66 12.12 5.57
N ILE A 93 -7.22 12.19 6.76
CA ILE A 93 -7.64 11.04 7.56
C ILE A 93 -9.14 11.18 7.81
N SER A 94 -9.88 10.12 7.52
CA SER A 94 -11.32 10.04 7.76
C SER A 94 -11.63 9.04 8.87
N LYS A 95 -12.63 9.37 9.70
CA LYS A 95 -13.28 8.49 10.65
C LYS A 95 -14.62 8.06 10.08
N VAL A 96 -14.87 6.78 10.04
CA VAL A 96 -16.07 6.13 9.48
C VAL A 96 -16.79 5.38 10.58
N ASP A 97 -18.08 5.60 10.73
CA ASP A 97 -18.96 4.75 11.53
C ASP A 97 -19.21 3.46 10.72
N PRO A 98 -18.76 2.29 11.17
CA PRO A 98 -18.89 1.06 10.39
C PRO A 98 -20.32 0.53 10.27
N SER A 99 -21.26 1.05 11.07
CA SER A 99 -22.66 0.65 11.06
C SER A 99 -23.52 1.48 10.11
N THR A 100 -23.21 2.76 9.96
CA THR A 100 -23.99 3.72 9.14
C THR A 100 -23.27 4.15 7.87
N GLY A 101 -21.95 3.94 7.78
CA GLY A 101 -21.10 4.45 6.72
C GLY A 101 -20.86 5.98 6.80
N THR A 102 -21.35 6.63 7.85
CA THR A 102 -21.16 8.08 8.05
C THR A 102 -19.68 8.37 8.22
N ARG A 103 -19.19 9.36 7.47
CA ARG A 103 -17.80 9.74 7.44
C ARG A 103 -17.60 11.17 7.90
N VAL A 104 -16.59 11.40 8.75
CA VAL A 104 -16.12 12.74 9.13
C VAL A 104 -14.61 12.83 8.92
N THR A 105 -14.11 14.01 8.54
CA THR A 105 -12.66 14.26 8.41
C THR A 105 -12.07 14.50 9.80
N VAL A 106 -10.98 13.80 10.10
CA VAL A 106 -10.23 13.91 11.37
C VAL A 106 -9.06 14.88 11.22
N ALA A 107 -8.32 14.76 10.12
CA ALA A 107 -7.23 15.66 9.75
C ALA A 107 -7.21 15.84 8.23
N SER A 108 -6.78 16.99 7.73
CA SER A 108 -6.72 17.29 6.30
C SER A 108 -5.62 18.29 5.99
N GLY A 109 -5.40 18.56 4.70
CA GLY A 109 -4.33 19.46 4.28
C GLY A 109 -2.94 18.83 4.44
N LEU A 110 -2.89 17.49 4.44
CA LEU A 110 -1.65 16.73 4.53
C LEU A 110 -1.02 16.57 3.14
N PRO A 111 0.31 16.35 3.05
CA PRO A 111 1.01 16.10 1.79
C PRO A 111 0.37 15.00 0.96
N SER A 112 0.33 15.21 -0.34
CA SER A 112 -0.14 14.28 -1.35
C SER A 112 0.70 14.46 -2.60
N SER A 113 1.21 13.39 -3.18
CA SER A 113 1.99 13.45 -4.40
C SER A 113 1.44 12.50 -5.46
N MET A 114 1.86 12.72 -6.69
CA MET A 114 1.41 11.93 -7.83
C MET A 114 2.62 11.60 -8.71
N THR A 115 2.73 10.34 -9.09
CA THR A 115 3.73 9.87 -10.05
C THR A 115 3.53 10.51 -11.43
N SER A 116 4.47 10.30 -12.34
CA SER A 116 4.33 10.81 -13.71
C SER A 116 3.08 10.24 -14.41
N PRO A 117 2.49 10.97 -15.37
CA PRO A 117 1.39 10.45 -16.18
C PRO A 117 1.75 9.19 -16.99
N THR A 118 3.03 8.95 -17.23
CA THR A 118 3.53 7.81 -18.01
C THR A 118 3.16 6.48 -17.36
N ILE A 119 3.12 6.42 -16.01
CA ILE A 119 2.73 5.22 -15.26
C ILE A 119 1.33 5.36 -14.64
N GLY A 120 0.54 6.35 -15.09
CA GLY A 120 -0.87 6.47 -14.72
C GLY A 120 -1.19 7.48 -13.62
N GLY A 121 -0.23 8.28 -13.16
CA GLY A 121 -0.48 9.30 -12.14
C GLY A 121 -0.96 8.69 -10.81
N LEU A 122 -0.24 7.71 -10.30
CA LEU A 122 -0.57 7.05 -9.03
C LEU A 122 -0.38 8.02 -7.87
N ILE A 123 -1.34 8.07 -6.96
CA ILE A 123 -1.38 9.05 -5.88
C ILE A 123 -0.92 8.41 -4.57
N SER A 124 -0.01 9.07 -3.88
CA SER A 124 0.43 8.78 -2.51
C SER A 124 0.04 9.93 -1.57
N GLY A 125 0.02 9.68 -0.27
CA GLY A 125 -0.33 10.65 0.76
C GLY A 125 -0.17 10.01 2.14
N VAL A 126 -1.15 10.16 3.03
CA VAL A 126 -1.17 9.40 4.28
C VAL A 126 -1.31 7.92 3.94
N ALA A 127 -0.28 7.14 4.24
CA ALA A 127 -0.20 5.73 3.87
C ALA A 127 -0.90 4.81 4.89
N ASP A 128 -0.81 5.10 6.17
CA ASP A 128 -1.43 4.26 7.21
C ASP A 128 -1.74 5.07 8.47
N VAL A 129 -2.62 4.51 9.31
CA VAL A 129 -2.99 5.05 10.62
C VAL A 129 -3.03 3.95 11.66
N LYS A 130 -2.49 4.20 12.86
CA LYS A 130 -2.53 3.25 13.99
C LYS A 130 -2.72 3.99 15.31
N PHE A 131 -3.33 3.28 16.26
CA PHE A 131 -3.47 3.74 17.64
C PHE A 131 -2.39 3.11 18.54
N ILE A 132 -1.86 3.92 19.47
CA ILE A 132 -1.15 3.45 20.66
C ILE A 132 -1.89 4.04 21.86
N GLY A 133 -2.61 3.21 22.60
CA GLY A 133 -3.61 3.68 23.55
C GLY A 133 -4.67 4.51 22.82
N ASP A 134 -4.95 5.71 23.33
CA ASP A 134 -5.90 6.65 22.72
C ASP A 134 -5.26 7.61 21.71
N ALA A 135 -3.96 7.55 21.50
CA ALA A 135 -3.24 8.42 20.58
C ALA A 135 -3.25 7.84 19.16
N LEU A 136 -3.75 8.63 18.20
CA LEU A 136 -3.74 8.31 16.77
C LEU A 136 -2.44 8.80 16.15
N TYR A 137 -1.77 7.91 15.44
CA TYR A 137 -0.58 8.19 14.63
C TYR A 137 -0.87 7.94 13.16
N ALA A 138 -0.29 8.78 12.30
CA ALA A 138 -0.36 8.67 10.85
C ALA A 138 1.04 8.52 10.24
N LEU A 139 1.15 7.71 9.21
CA LEU A 139 2.34 7.52 8.40
C LEU A 139 2.21 8.40 7.15
N GLU A 140 2.97 9.51 7.12
CA GLU A 140 3.03 10.37 5.93
C GLU A 140 4.05 9.81 4.93
N ALA A 141 3.66 9.70 3.67
CA ALA A 141 4.43 9.00 2.64
C ALA A 141 4.47 9.72 1.28
N ALA A 142 4.09 10.99 1.25
CA ALA A 142 4.04 11.77 0.00
C ALA A 142 4.62 13.16 0.15
N ALA A 143 5.45 13.35 1.15
CA ALA A 143 6.13 14.59 1.44
C ALA A 143 7.60 14.54 0.98
N GLY A 144 8.18 15.71 0.80
CA GLY A 144 9.58 15.84 0.42
C GLY A 144 9.78 16.54 -0.92
N CYS A 145 11.01 16.94 -1.14
CA CYS A 145 11.38 17.66 -2.35
C CYS A 145 11.20 16.78 -3.60
N SER A 146 11.54 15.50 -3.55
CA SER A 146 11.35 14.58 -4.66
C SER A 146 9.87 14.29 -4.97
N HIS A 147 8.97 14.58 -4.02
CA HIS A 147 7.51 14.53 -4.19
C HIS A 147 6.90 15.86 -4.68
N GLY A 148 7.72 16.82 -5.09
CA GLY A 148 7.28 18.15 -5.56
C GLY A 148 6.94 19.14 -4.42
N LEU A 149 7.23 18.80 -3.16
CA LEU A 149 6.84 19.57 -1.97
C LEU A 149 8.09 20.00 -1.17
N ALA A 150 8.82 20.99 -1.69
CA ALA A 150 10.01 21.50 -1.02
C ALA A 150 9.73 21.98 0.41
N GLY A 151 10.63 21.65 1.34
CA GLY A 151 10.52 22.02 2.75
C GLY A 151 9.61 21.13 3.60
N THR A 152 9.09 20.04 3.01
CA THR A 152 8.38 18.96 3.73
C THR A 152 9.24 17.69 3.78
N HIS A 153 8.82 16.69 4.53
CA HIS A 153 9.44 15.36 4.61
C HIS A 153 8.43 14.30 5.04
N ASN A 154 8.68 13.07 4.69
CA ASN A 154 7.90 11.95 5.20
C ASN A 154 8.17 11.72 6.68
N SER A 155 7.12 11.41 7.43
CA SER A 155 7.21 11.36 8.89
C SER A 155 6.13 10.50 9.55
N ILE A 156 6.36 10.19 10.82
CA ILE A 156 5.27 9.79 11.71
C ILE A 156 4.67 11.06 12.31
N LEU A 157 3.38 11.23 12.07
CA LEU A 157 2.57 12.33 12.61
C LEU A 157 1.72 11.82 13.78
N ARG A 158 1.66 12.56 14.88
CA ARG A 158 0.61 12.42 15.89
C ARG A 158 -0.57 13.29 15.48
N VAL A 159 -1.76 12.73 15.42
CA VAL A 159 -2.99 13.46 15.12
C VAL A 159 -3.58 13.97 16.42
N ASN A 160 -3.76 15.29 16.53
CA ASN A 160 -4.30 15.94 17.72
C ASN A 160 -5.84 15.97 17.68
N PRO A 161 -6.52 16.10 18.84
CA PRO A 161 -7.98 16.11 18.90
C PRO A 161 -8.66 17.24 18.09
N ASP A 162 -7.95 18.34 17.82
CA ASP A 162 -8.40 19.46 17.01
C ASP A 162 -8.19 19.26 15.50
N GLY A 163 -7.62 18.11 15.08
CA GLY A 163 -7.34 17.79 13.69
C GLY A 163 -5.98 18.31 13.19
N SER A 164 -5.24 19.04 14.00
CA SER A 164 -3.86 19.38 13.69
C SER A 164 -2.94 18.16 13.84
N THR A 165 -1.73 18.24 13.29
CA THR A 165 -0.74 17.19 13.42
C THR A 165 0.54 17.69 14.07
N THR A 166 1.22 16.82 14.81
CA THR A 166 2.55 17.04 15.36
C THR A 166 3.51 16.06 14.73
N ASP A 167 4.59 16.57 14.15
CA ASP A 167 5.68 15.76 13.61
C ASP A 167 6.44 15.09 14.77
N ILE A 168 6.52 13.75 14.71
CA ILE A 168 7.17 12.93 15.75
C ILE A 168 8.53 12.46 15.30
N ALA A 169 8.67 12.04 14.03
CA ALA A 169 9.89 11.40 13.54
C ALA A 169 10.06 11.65 12.05
N ASN A 170 11.18 12.26 11.66
CA ASN A 170 11.53 12.54 10.26
C ASN A 170 12.12 11.29 9.61
N LEU A 171 11.28 10.57 8.86
CA LEU A 171 11.64 9.33 8.19
C LEU A 171 12.56 9.57 7.00
N SER A 172 12.31 10.62 6.20
CA SER A 172 13.17 10.96 5.06
C SER A 172 14.61 11.25 5.48
N ALA A 173 14.81 12.00 6.58
CA ALA A 173 16.15 12.27 7.10
C ALA A 173 16.85 11.00 7.60
N PHE A 174 16.11 10.07 8.23
CA PHE A 174 16.66 8.80 8.66
C PHE A 174 17.10 7.96 7.46
N LEU A 175 16.26 7.82 6.45
CA LEU A 175 16.53 7.07 5.21
C LEU A 175 17.79 7.58 4.50
N LEU A 176 17.91 8.89 4.32
CA LEU A 176 19.07 9.52 3.69
C LEU A 176 20.37 9.32 4.47
N ALA A 177 20.29 9.33 5.81
CA ALA A 177 21.45 9.13 6.68
C ALA A 177 21.86 7.65 6.82
N ASN A 178 20.96 6.73 6.52
CA ASN A 178 21.14 5.29 6.71
C ASN A 178 20.75 4.51 5.43
N PRO A 179 21.48 4.63 4.33
CA PRO A 179 21.12 3.96 3.08
C PRO A 179 21.07 2.43 3.26
N VAL A 180 20.19 1.77 2.52
CA VAL A 180 20.10 0.31 2.43
C VAL A 180 21.23 -0.26 1.58
N ALA A 181 21.46 -1.58 1.67
CA ALA A 181 22.56 -2.23 0.96
C ALA A 181 22.36 -2.25 -0.57
N HIS A 182 21.13 -2.46 -1.03
CA HIS A 182 20.82 -2.64 -2.46
C HIS A 182 19.57 -1.81 -2.86
N PRO A 183 19.66 -0.46 -2.91
CA PRO A 183 18.58 0.37 -3.42
C PRO A 183 18.38 0.10 -4.93
N GLU A 184 17.13 0.15 -5.41
CA GLU A 184 16.83 -0.01 -6.83
C GLU A 184 17.00 1.33 -7.57
N PRO A 185 18.00 1.49 -8.44
CA PRO A 185 18.26 2.77 -9.09
C PRO A 185 17.15 3.24 -10.03
N ALA A 186 16.39 2.31 -10.62
CA ALA A 186 15.33 2.62 -11.59
C ALA A 186 14.05 3.10 -10.92
N ASP A 187 13.89 2.83 -9.62
CA ASP A 187 12.72 3.18 -8.80
C ASP A 187 13.14 3.91 -7.51
N PHE A 188 14.25 4.63 -7.56
CA PHE A 188 14.80 5.28 -6.39
C PHE A 188 14.01 6.54 -6.01
N GLU A 189 13.44 6.55 -4.82
CA GLU A 189 12.71 7.68 -4.25
C GLU A 189 13.53 8.35 -3.13
N PRO A 190 14.17 9.48 -3.40
CA PRO A 190 15.12 10.11 -2.46
C PRO A 190 14.54 10.43 -1.08
N ASP A 191 13.27 10.87 -1.02
CA ASP A 191 12.58 11.13 0.25
C ASP A 191 11.88 9.89 0.82
N GLY A 192 11.89 8.75 0.09
CA GLY A 192 11.17 7.52 0.40
C GLY A 192 9.67 7.60 0.19
N THR A 193 9.00 6.44 0.19
CA THR A 193 7.53 6.33 0.10
C THR A 193 7.05 5.17 0.97
N TRP A 194 6.80 5.41 2.23
CA TRP A 194 6.32 4.39 3.17
C TRP A 194 4.93 3.87 2.77
N TYR A 195 4.63 2.61 3.10
CA TYR A 195 3.39 1.98 2.70
C TYR A 195 2.46 1.63 3.86
N SER A 196 2.97 0.98 4.89
CA SER A 196 2.16 0.56 6.04
C SER A 196 2.95 0.59 7.34
N MET A 197 2.24 0.51 8.46
CA MET A 197 2.87 0.39 9.78
C MET A 197 2.09 -0.55 10.71
N ALA A 198 2.77 -1.13 11.70
CA ALA A 198 2.18 -1.86 12.81
C ALA A 198 2.51 -1.17 14.14
N ALA A 199 1.55 -1.15 15.07
CA ALA A 199 1.77 -0.68 16.42
C ALA A 199 1.97 -1.89 17.36
N VAL A 200 3.16 -2.03 17.95
CA VAL A 200 3.50 -3.18 18.79
C VAL A 200 4.24 -2.70 20.04
N ARG A 201 3.70 -3.00 21.22
CA ARG A 201 4.31 -2.70 22.53
C ARG A 201 4.75 -1.23 22.69
N GLY A 202 3.91 -0.31 22.18
CA GLY A 202 4.16 1.14 22.28
C GLY A 202 5.12 1.69 21.23
N GLN A 203 5.61 0.90 20.29
CA GLN A 203 6.43 1.32 19.16
C GLN A 203 5.67 1.16 17.84
N LEU A 204 6.07 1.94 16.83
CA LEU A 204 5.57 1.83 15.45
C LEU A 204 6.64 1.16 14.59
N TYR A 205 6.20 0.28 13.70
CA TYR A 205 7.04 -0.43 12.74
C TYR A 205 6.55 -0.09 11.35
N ALA A 206 7.32 0.69 10.62
CA ALA A 206 6.94 1.23 9.31
C ALA A 206 7.73 0.55 8.19
N VAL A 207 7.05 0.26 7.08
CA VAL A 207 7.63 -0.38 5.89
C VAL A 207 7.86 0.65 4.82
N GLU A 208 9.07 0.67 4.28
CA GLU A 208 9.46 1.46 3.12
C GLU A 208 9.71 0.53 1.92
N PRO A 209 8.89 0.60 0.85
CA PRO A 209 8.93 -0.31 -0.29
C PRO A 209 10.13 -0.15 -1.23
N ASN A 210 10.46 1.09 -1.59
CA ASN A 210 11.39 1.38 -2.69
C ASN A 210 12.84 1.10 -2.32
N HIS A 211 13.22 1.44 -1.08
CA HIS A 211 14.53 1.09 -0.53
C HIS A 211 14.54 -0.33 0.03
N GLY A 212 13.38 -0.84 0.46
CA GLY A 212 13.24 -2.20 0.96
C GLY A 212 13.70 -2.36 2.41
N GLU A 213 13.03 -1.66 3.35
CA GLU A 213 13.36 -1.74 4.76
C GLU A 213 12.13 -1.71 5.68
N VAL A 214 12.34 -2.09 6.93
CA VAL A 214 11.39 -1.91 8.01
C VAL A 214 12.06 -1.13 9.13
N ASP A 215 11.45 0.00 9.48
CA ASP A 215 11.94 0.90 10.53
C ASP A 215 11.12 0.77 11.81
N VAL A 216 11.77 0.99 12.94
CA VAL A 216 11.15 1.05 14.27
C VAL A 216 11.22 2.46 14.78
N ILE A 217 10.07 3.00 15.16
CA ILE A 217 9.95 4.37 15.67
C ILE A 217 9.42 4.30 17.10
N ASP A 218 10.09 4.99 17.99
CA ASP A 218 9.60 5.28 19.34
C ASP A 218 8.83 6.60 19.32
N PRO A 219 7.50 6.57 19.40
CA PRO A 219 6.71 7.81 19.30
C PRO A 219 6.81 8.72 20.54
N ALA A 220 7.39 8.25 21.65
CA ALA A 220 7.62 9.09 22.82
C ALA A 220 8.87 9.96 22.68
N THR A 221 9.87 9.50 21.94
CA THR A 221 11.16 10.19 21.78
C THR A 221 11.44 10.66 20.37
N GLY A 222 10.71 10.13 19.36
CA GLY A 222 10.98 10.34 17.94
C GLY A 222 12.19 9.54 17.42
N ALA A 223 12.79 8.69 18.23
CA ALA A 223 13.95 7.89 17.83
C ALA A 223 13.57 6.86 16.77
N ILE A 224 14.39 6.76 15.73
CA ILE A 224 14.24 5.81 14.63
C ILE A 224 15.43 4.87 14.60
N ARG A 225 15.18 3.60 14.34
CA ARG A 225 16.21 2.59 14.00
C ARG A 225 15.67 1.63 12.96
N ARG A 226 16.52 1.11 12.13
CA ARG A 226 16.14 0.03 11.22
C ARG A 226 15.96 -1.28 11.98
N LEU A 227 14.82 -1.98 11.77
CA LEU A 227 14.63 -3.36 12.21
C LEU A 227 15.40 -4.30 11.29
N ILE A 228 15.22 -4.12 9.98
CA ILE A 228 15.83 -4.95 8.95
C ILE A 228 15.97 -4.19 7.63
N ASP A 229 17.08 -4.42 6.95
CA ASP A 229 17.30 -4.11 5.55
C ASP A 229 16.87 -5.32 4.70
N VAL A 230 15.66 -5.26 4.14
CA VAL A 230 15.08 -6.32 3.32
C VAL A 230 15.85 -6.45 2.01
N SER A 231 16.35 -5.32 1.48
CA SER A 231 17.12 -5.29 0.24
C SER A 231 18.42 -6.10 0.33
N ALA A 232 19.04 -6.14 1.50
CA ALA A 232 20.25 -6.93 1.76
C ALA A 232 20.00 -8.44 1.65
N HIS A 233 18.77 -8.90 1.85
CA HIS A 233 18.40 -10.32 1.84
C HIS A 233 17.80 -10.78 0.51
N PHE A 234 16.98 -9.94 -0.12
CA PHE A 234 16.15 -10.34 -1.27
C PHE A 234 16.25 -9.40 -2.47
N GLY A 235 17.08 -8.33 -2.39
CA GLY A 235 17.07 -7.28 -3.41
C GLY A 235 15.75 -6.50 -3.41
N HIS A 236 15.34 -6.02 -4.58
CA HIS A 236 14.15 -5.19 -4.75
C HIS A 236 12.88 -6.05 -4.86
N ILE A 237 12.29 -6.45 -3.73
CA ILE A 237 11.03 -7.21 -3.69
C ILE A 237 9.80 -6.34 -3.37
N VAL A 238 10.00 -5.04 -3.15
CA VAL A 238 8.95 -4.06 -2.84
C VAL A 238 8.09 -4.50 -1.64
N PRO A 239 8.64 -4.54 -0.41
CA PRO A 239 7.87 -4.86 0.78
C PRO A 239 6.77 -3.82 0.99
N THR A 240 5.57 -4.25 1.43
CA THR A 240 4.41 -3.36 1.53
C THR A 240 3.77 -3.36 2.90
N SER A 241 3.25 -4.48 3.33
CA SER A 241 2.42 -4.56 4.52
C SER A 241 3.12 -5.30 5.64
N VAL A 242 2.93 -4.84 6.87
CA VAL A 242 3.47 -5.49 8.06
C VAL A 242 2.38 -5.72 9.10
N THR A 243 2.41 -6.90 9.74
CA THR A 243 1.59 -7.24 10.90
C THR A 243 2.43 -7.98 11.94
N TYR A 244 1.91 -8.13 13.17
CA TYR A 244 2.61 -8.81 14.25
C TYR A 244 1.76 -9.91 14.87
N HIS A 245 2.34 -11.12 14.93
CA HIS A 245 1.78 -12.26 15.64
C HIS A 245 2.91 -13.10 16.25
N GLY A 246 3.45 -12.64 17.38
CA GLY A 246 4.66 -13.22 17.98
C GLY A 246 5.96 -12.88 17.24
N ASN A 247 5.91 -12.80 15.91
CA ASN A 247 6.90 -12.26 15.00
C ASN A 247 6.25 -11.22 14.08
N PHE A 248 7.04 -10.48 13.31
CA PHE A 248 6.50 -9.65 12.24
C PHE A 248 6.30 -10.49 10.98
N TYR A 249 5.27 -10.17 10.23
CA TYR A 249 4.97 -10.78 8.93
C TYR A 249 4.85 -9.68 7.90
N LEU A 250 5.62 -9.80 6.84
CA LEU A 250 5.82 -8.80 5.81
C LEU A 250 5.30 -9.34 4.47
N GLY A 251 4.33 -8.67 3.87
CA GLY A 251 3.92 -8.90 2.48
C GLY A 251 4.76 -8.09 1.52
N ASN A 252 4.87 -8.53 0.26
CA ASN A 252 5.57 -7.78 -0.77
C ASN A 252 4.76 -7.67 -2.06
N LEU A 253 4.92 -6.54 -2.74
CA LEU A 253 4.27 -6.28 -4.02
C LEU A 253 4.96 -7.03 -5.17
N ASN A 254 6.27 -7.23 -5.03
CA ASN A 254 7.18 -7.64 -6.07
C ASN A 254 7.30 -6.59 -7.20
N VAL A 255 8.08 -6.87 -8.22
CA VAL A 255 8.25 -5.98 -9.37
C VAL A 255 7.02 -6.05 -10.30
N PHE A 256 6.71 -4.93 -10.96
CA PHE A 256 5.61 -4.84 -11.92
C PHE A 256 6.01 -5.43 -13.29
N ASP A 257 6.17 -6.75 -13.34
CA ASP A 257 6.55 -7.51 -14.53
C ASP A 257 5.57 -8.68 -14.72
N PRO A 258 5.07 -8.96 -15.93
CA PRO A 258 4.26 -10.15 -16.21
C PRO A 258 4.91 -11.48 -15.77
N GLY A 259 6.25 -11.55 -15.75
CA GLY A 259 6.99 -12.69 -15.22
C GLY A 259 6.96 -12.83 -13.69
N ALA A 260 6.53 -11.80 -12.98
CA ALA A 260 6.49 -11.77 -11.52
C ALA A 260 5.18 -12.32 -10.90
N ASN A 261 4.21 -12.74 -11.72
CA ASN A 261 2.96 -13.35 -11.24
C ASN A 261 3.24 -14.58 -10.38
N GLY A 262 2.66 -14.62 -9.16
CA GLY A 262 2.85 -15.71 -8.23
C GLY A 262 4.19 -15.71 -7.48
N HIS A 263 5.03 -14.68 -7.66
CA HIS A 263 6.34 -14.57 -6.99
C HIS A 263 6.29 -13.71 -5.73
N ALA A 264 5.19 -13.02 -5.46
CA ALA A 264 4.99 -12.35 -4.18
C ALA A 264 4.65 -13.37 -3.09
N GLY A 265 4.85 -12.97 -1.84
CA GLY A 265 4.61 -13.84 -0.71
C GLY A 265 4.60 -13.11 0.62
N VAL A 266 4.65 -13.89 1.68
CA VAL A 266 4.73 -13.40 3.05
C VAL A 266 6.02 -13.90 3.70
N HIS A 267 6.78 -12.97 4.26
CA HIS A 267 8.03 -13.23 4.97
C HIS A 267 7.81 -13.06 6.48
N LYS A 268 8.45 -13.89 7.28
CA LYS A 268 8.48 -13.74 8.73
C LYS A 268 9.79 -13.08 9.16
N ILE A 269 9.69 -12.04 9.98
CA ILE A 269 10.84 -11.35 10.58
C ILE A 269 10.78 -11.53 12.09
N THR A 270 11.85 -12.10 12.65
CA THR A 270 11.97 -12.20 14.11
C THR A 270 12.24 -10.81 14.71
N PRO A 271 11.95 -10.58 16.00
CA PRO A 271 12.31 -9.32 16.66
C PRO A 271 13.83 -9.02 16.66
N SER A 272 14.67 -10.03 16.43
CA SER A 272 16.13 -9.91 16.26
C SER A 272 16.56 -9.57 14.83
N GLY A 273 15.65 -9.46 13.86
CA GLY A 273 15.94 -9.07 12.48
C GLY A 273 16.28 -10.24 11.53
N ASN A 274 16.05 -11.51 11.92
CA ASN A 274 16.15 -12.61 10.97
C ASN A 274 14.88 -12.69 10.12
N ILE A 275 15.03 -12.87 8.81
CA ILE A 275 13.92 -12.94 7.85
C ILE A 275 13.90 -14.25 7.09
N GLU A 276 12.72 -14.83 6.90
CA GLU A 276 12.50 -16.04 6.11
C GLU A 276 11.19 -15.99 5.34
N LEU A 277 11.13 -16.60 4.15
CA LEU A 277 9.87 -16.75 3.39
C LEU A 277 8.98 -17.79 4.09
N VAL A 278 7.74 -17.43 4.39
CA VAL A 278 6.73 -18.31 5.00
C VAL A 278 5.84 -18.96 3.95
N ALA A 279 5.35 -18.17 3.01
CA ALA A 279 4.45 -18.64 1.95
C ALA A 279 4.62 -17.76 0.71
N SER A 280 4.58 -18.38 -0.47
CA SER A 280 4.69 -17.74 -1.79
C SER A 280 3.46 -18.05 -2.65
N GLY A 281 3.50 -17.70 -3.92
CA GLY A 281 2.45 -18.00 -4.89
C GLY A 281 1.37 -16.91 -4.98
N LEU A 282 1.66 -15.73 -4.43
CA LEU A 282 0.79 -14.54 -4.50
C LEU A 282 1.30 -13.55 -5.56
N THR A 283 0.45 -12.61 -5.91
CA THR A 283 0.78 -11.49 -6.80
C THR A 283 0.40 -10.19 -6.12
N ALA A 284 1.30 -9.21 -6.05
CA ALA A 284 1.01 -7.87 -5.56
C ALA A 284 0.33 -7.83 -4.16
N VAL A 285 0.98 -8.38 -3.13
CA VAL A 285 0.45 -8.36 -1.76
C VAL A 285 0.47 -6.93 -1.22
N THR A 286 -0.68 -6.42 -0.80
CA THR A 286 -0.87 -5.08 -0.24
C THR A 286 -1.36 -5.08 1.21
N GLY A 287 -1.68 -6.25 1.75
CA GLY A 287 -2.11 -6.40 3.14
C GLY A 287 -1.80 -7.78 3.70
N VAL A 288 -1.39 -7.84 4.96
CA VAL A 288 -1.27 -9.07 5.76
C VAL A 288 -1.92 -8.87 7.13
N ALA A 289 -2.66 -9.86 7.60
CA ALA A 289 -3.31 -9.82 8.90
C ALA A 289 -3.46 -11.22 9.49
N PHE A 290 -3.55 -11.31 10.83
CA PHE A 290 -3.88 -12.55 11.52
C PHE A 290 -5.27 -12.48 12.13
N HIS A 291 -6.00 -13.58 12.05
CA HIS A 291 -7.25 -13.79 12.77
C HIS A 291 -7.30 -15.21 13.32
N HIS A 292 -7.47 -15.33 14.64
CA HIS A 292 -7.45 -16.62 15.36
C HIS A 292 -6.26 -17.52 14.99
N GLY A 293 -5.07 -16.93 14.82
CA GLY A 293 -3.83 -17.64 14.45
C GLY A 293 -3.68 -17.96 12.96
N THR A 294 -4.70 -17.73 12.13
CA THR A 294 -4.64 -17.91 10.69
C THR A 294 -4.11 -16.64 10.00
N LEU A 295 -3.17 -16.82 9.08
CA LEU A 295 -2.61 -15.74 8.26
C LEU A 295 -3.51 -15.48 7.04
N PHE A 296 -3.86 -14.21 6.84
CA PHE A 296 -4.57 -13.70 5.66
C PHE A 296 -3.65 -12.78 4.88
N ALA A 297 -3.80 -12.80 3.55
CA ALA A 297 -3.14 -11.87 2.63
C ALA A 297 -4.16 -11.21 1.70
N LEU A 298 -3.88 -9.97 1.31
CA LEU A 298 -4.64 -9.18 0.36
C LEU A 298 -3.80 -8.97 -0.88
N GLU A 299 -4.32 -9.35 -2.03
CA GLU A 299 -3.70 -9.08 -3.33
C GLU A 299 -4.43 -7.91 -4.02
N ALA A 300 -3.68 -6.92 -4.47
CA ALA A 300 -4.26 -5.79 -5.20
C ALA A 300 -4.86 -6.22 -6.55
N PHE A 301 -4.25 -7.22 -7.17
CA PHE A 301 -4.67 -7.89 -8.40
C PHE A 301 -3.97 -9.26 -8.46
N THR A 302 -4.51 -10.20 -9.26
CA THR A 302 -4.02 -11.58 -9.31
C THR A 302 -3.18 -11.89 -10.56
N GLY A 303 -2.81 -10.89 -11.35
CA GLY A 303 -1.93 -11.06 -12.49
C GLY A 303 -1.69 -9.78 -13.27
N PHE A 304 -0.57 -9.78 -13.99
CA PHE A 304 -0.24 -8.76 -14.98
C PHE A 304 -0.67 -9.27 -16.36
N PHE A 305 -1.51 -8.53 -17.04
CA PHE A 305 -2.04 -8.90 -18.35
C PHE A 305 -1.74 -7.80 -19.38
N ALA A 306 -0.95 -8.12 -20.40
CA ALA A 306 -0.70 -7.19 -21.49
C ALA A 306 -2.00 -6.98 -22.32
N PRO A 307 -2.30 -5.75 -22.80
CA PRO A 307 -1.51 -4.53 -22.75
C PRO A 307 -1.70 -3.70 -21.44
N ALA A 308 -2.63 -4.07 -20.56
CA ALA A 308 -2.88 -3.38 -19.30
C ALA A 308 -2.25 -4.16 -18.15
N PRO A 309 -1.22 -3.62 -17.47
CA PRO A 309 -0.54 -4.32 -16.39
C PRO A 309 -1.41 -4.53 -15.15
N PHE A 310 -2.46 -3.70 -14.97
CA PHE A 310 -3.34 -3.75 -13.81
C PHE A 310 -4.77 -4.03 -14.23
N VAL A 311 -5.36 -5.10 -13.70
CA VAL A 311 -6.74 -5.47 -14.02
C VAL A 311 -7.63 -5.27 -12.78
N ALA A 312 -8.57 -4.35 -12.89
CA ALA A 312 -9.59 -4.14 -11.87
C ALA A 312 -10.47 -5.39 -11.69
N HIS A 313 -11.09 -5.53 -10.53
CA HIS A 313 -11.94 -6.66 -10.14
C HIS A 313 -11.23 -8.02 -10.07
N THR A 314 -9.90 -8.01 -9.98
CA THR A 314 -9.11 -9.24 -9.80
C THR A 314 -8.44 -9.32 -8.42
N GLY A 315 -8.57 -8.29 -7.58
CA GLY A 315 -8.06 -8.31 -6.22
C GLY A 315 -8.76 -9.37 -5.36
N THR A 316 -8.00 -10.02 -4.49
CA THR A 316 -8.47 -11.12 -3.65
C THR A 316 -8.03 -10.97 -2.21
N VAL A 317 -8.83 -11.54 -1.30
CA VAL A 317 -8.38 -11.92 0.04
C VAL A 317 -8.20 -13.42 0.07
N VAL A 318 -7.05 -13.86 0.54
CA VAL A 318 -6.72 -15.27 0.69
C VAL A 318 -6.33 -15.59 2.14
N ARG A 319 -6.46 -16.83 2.56
CA ARG A 319 -5.97 -17.34 3.85
C ARG A 319 -5.03 -18.52 3.65
N LEU A 320 -3.99 -18.58 4.46
CA LEU A 320 -3.05 -19.71 4.46
C LEU A 320 -3.71 -20.90 5.17
N ASN A 321 -3.80 -22.04 4.51
CA ASN A 321 -4.33 -23.27 5.07
C ASN A 321 -3.21 -24.16 5.64
N ASP A 322 -3.60 -25.25 6.33
CA ASP A 322 -2.68 -26.19 6.98
C ASP A 322 -1.75 -26.94 6.01
N ARG A 323 -2.05 -26.89 4.71
CA ARG A 323 -1.20 -27.49 3.65
C ARG A 323 -0.11 -26.55 3.15
N GLY A 324 -0.08 -25.30 3.67
CA GLY A 324 0.83 -24.25 3.19
C GLY A 324 0.42 -23.65 1.84
N THR A 325 -0.86 -23.78 1.46
CA THR A 325 -1.42 -23.18 0.25
C THR A 325 -2.49 -22.13 0.59
N TRP A 326 -2.86 -21.33 -0.38
CA TRP A 326 -3.81 -20.24 -0.20
C TRP A 326 -5.23 -20.64 -0.62
N ASP A 327 -6.19 -20.45 0.27
CA ASP A 327 -7.62 -20.56 -0.03
C ASP A 327 -8.20 -19.16 -0.27
N VAL A 328 -8.95 -18.98 -1.35
CA VAL A 328 -9.62 -17.71 -1.65
C VAL A 328 -10.77 -17.50 -0.67
N VAL A 329 -10.77 -16.37 0.04
CA VAL A 329 -11.80 -15.95 0.98
C VAL A 329 -12.80 -15.00 0.31
N ALA A 330 -12.28 -14.02 -0.44
CA ALA A 330 -13.10 -13.09 -1.22
C ALA A 330 -12.36 -12.72 -2.51
N SER A 331 -13.10 -12.34 -3.54
CA SER A 331 -12.57 -11.94 -4.84
C SER A 331 -13.39 -10.79 -5.43
N GLY A 332 -12.95 -10.26 -6.56
CA GLY A 332 -13.65 -9.16 -7.25
C GLY A 332 -13.36 -7.78 -6.69
N LEU A 333 -12.36 -7.65 -5.81
CA LEU A 333 -11.88 -6.36 -5.32
C LEU A 333 -11.13 -5.61 -6.43
N SER A 334 -11.13 -4.28 -6.36
CA SER A 334 -10.48 -3.43 -7.35
C SER A 334 -9.37 -2.63 -6.68
N PHE A 335 -8.14 -3.03 -6.95
CA PHE A 335 -6.94 -2.39 -6.40
C PHE A 335 -7.04 -2.07 -4.90
N PRO A 336 -7.36 -3.09 -4.07
CA PRO A 336 -7.37 -2.93 -2.64
C PRO A 336 -5.96 -2.66 -2.12
N THR A 337 -5.86 -1.83 -1.07
CA THR A 337 -4.58 -1.30 -0.59
C THR A 337 -4.24 -1.68 0.85
N ALA A 338 -5.24 -2.01 1.64
CA ALA A 338 -5.03 -2.43 3.03
C ALA A 338 -6.24 -3.19 3.56
N MET A 339 -6.03 -3.94 4.64
CA MET A 339 -7.10 -4.64 5.37
C MET A 339 -6.84 -4.66 6.87
N THR A 340 -7.92 -4.75 7.64
CA THR A 340 -7.88 -4.91 9.09
C THR A 340 -9.08 -5.72 9.58
N PHE A 341 -8.91 -6.49 10.66
CA PHE A 341 -10.03 -7.13 11.32
C PHE A 341 -10.74 -6.16 12.26
N GLY A 342 -12.06 -6.17 12.20
CA GLY A 342 -12.89 -5.41 13.12
C GLY A 342 -13.16 -6.14 14.42
N PRO A 343 -13.67 -5.42 15.45
CA PRO A 343 -14.07 -6.03 16.71
C PRO A 343 -15.21 -7.04 16.58
N ASP A 344 -15.92 -7.02 15.44
CA ASP A 344 -16.97 -7.97 15.07
C ASP A 344 -16.41 -9.26 14.41
N GLY A 345 -15.08 -9.41 14.33
CA GLY A 345 -14.41 -10.56 13.72
C GLY A 345 -14.44 -10.57 12.18
N ASN A 346 -15.03 -9.57 11.55
CA ASN A 346 -15.07 -9.45 10.10
C ASN A 346 -13.86 -8.64 9.57
N LEU A 347 -13.55 -8.85 8.29
CA LEU A 347 -12.45 -8.17 7.63
C LEU A 347 -12.95 -6.90 6.93
N TYR A 348 -12.25 -5.79 7.12
CA TYR A 348 -12.50 -4.51 6.46
C TYR A 348 -11.36 -4.19 5.51
N VAL A 349 -11.69 -3.78 4.29
CA VAL A 349 -10.73 -3.59 3.20
C VAL A 349 -10.91 -2.21 2.57
N SER A 350 -9.81 -1.47 2.43
CA SER A 350 -9.73 -0.29 1.57
C SER A 350 -9.72 -0.73 0.11
N ASN A 351 -10.80 -0.43 -0.62
CA ASN A 351 -11.01 -0.82 -2.01
C ASN A 351 -11.04 0.40 -2.92
N PHE A 352 -10.69 0.28 -4.19
CA PHE A 352 -10.45 1.39 -5.12
C PHE A 352 -9.38 2.36 -4.58
N GLY A 353 -8.27 1.81 -4.12
CA GLY A 353 -7.20 2.58 -3.47
C GLY A 353 -6.26 3.31 -4.42
N PHE A 354 -6.24 2.96 -5.70
CA PHE A 354 -5.47 3.65 -6.76
C PHE A 354 -6.08 3.38 -8.14
N GLY A 355 -5.68 4.20 -9.14
CA GLY A 355 -6.10 3.99 -10.54
C GLY A 355 -7.54 4.36 -10.85
N PHE A 356 -8.27 4.95 -9.92
CA PHE A 356 -9.66 5.37 -10.09
C PHE A 356 -9.82 6.88 -9.87
N PRO A 357 -10.90 7.48 -10.41
CA PRO A 357 -11.22 8.88 -10.16
C PRO A 357 -11.35 9.20 -8.67
N SER A 358 -11.07 10.44 -8.32
CA SER A 358 -11.25 10.94 -6.96
C SER A 358 -12.68 10.68 -6.45
N GLY A 359 -12.77 10.23 -5.20
CA GLY A 359 -14.04 9.90 -4.56
C GLY A 359 -14.63 8.53 -4.93
N ALA A 360 -13.97 7.75 -5.79
CA ALA A 360 -14.35 6.37 -6.07
C ALA A 360 -14.01 5.39 -4.93
N GLY A 361 -13.09 5.77 -4.05
CA GLY A 361 -12.60 4.93 -2.97
C GLY A 361 -13.69 4.47 -2.01
N GLN A 362 -13.53 3.24 -1.52
CA GLN A 362 -14.51 2.55 -0.69
C GLN A 362 -13.85 1.86 0.51
N VAL A 363 -14.63 1.63 1.56
CA VAL A 363 -14.38 0.56 2.51
C VAL A 363 -15.43 -0.51 2.31
N VAL A 364 -15.01 -1.75 2.18
CA VAL A 364 -15.90 -2.92 2.14
C VAL A 364 -15.65 -3.82 3.35
N LYS A 365 -16.71 -4.48 3.84
CA LYS A 365 -16.65 -5.51 4.87
C LYS A 365 -16.84 -6.88 4.24
N ILE A 366 -15.95 -7.80 4.56
CA ILE A 366 -16.01 -9.21 4.17
C ILE A 366 -16.40 -10.01 5.41
N THR A 367 -17.61 -10.56 5.38
CA THR A 367 -18.11 -11.40 6.47
C THR A 367 -17.49 -12.79 6.32
N LEU A 368 -16.74 -13.21 7.32
CA LEU A 368 -16.17 -14.56 7.32
C LEU A 368 -17.24 -15.57 7.72
N SER A 369 -17.41 -16.63 6.92
CA SER A 369 -18.20 -17.77 7.35
C SER A 369 -17.47 -18.45 8.51
N ASN A 370 -18.17 -18.67 9.63
CA ASN A 370 -17.67 -19.52 10.71
C ASN A 370 -17.39 -20.91 10.12
N SER A 371 -16.12 -21.22 9.90
CA SER A 371 -15.65 -22.55 9.48
C SER A 371 -15.25 -23.34 10.70
#